data_3ffc97a8604080e753300ea32e9a02f2
#
_entry.id   3ffc97a8604080e753300ea32e9a02f2
#
_cell.length_a   1.000
_cell.length_b   1.000
_cell.length_c   1.000
_cell.angle_alpha   90.00
_cell.angle_beta   90.00
_cell.angle_gamma   90.00
#
_symmetry.space_group_name_H-M   'P 1'
#
loop_
_entity.id
_entity.type
_entity.pdbx_description
1 polymer ?
#
loop_
_entity_poly.entity_id
_entity_poly.type
_entity_poly.pdbx_seq_one_letter_code
_entity_poly.pdbx_strand_id
1 'polypeptide(L)'
;FVGKQMTEMLKGTLEGIVLAILSGRPAYGYEITARLRDMGFTDIAEGTVYALLIRIEQRGLVDVEKVPSEKGPPRKVYSLNTHGHEYLEEFWRTWSFLTRQLEQLHKGGR
;
A
#
# COMPACT_ATOMS: atom_id res chain seq x y z
N PHE A 1 13.68 -3.30 -12.82
CA PHE A 1 14.75 -3.12 -11.86
C PHE A 1 14.33 -2.22 -10.72
N VAL A 2 14.42 -2.72 -9.52
CA VAL A 2 14.07 -1.98 -8.31
C VAL A 2 15.36 -1.68 -7.58
N GLY A 3 15.78 -0.44 -7.59
CA GLY A 3 17.01 -0.03 -6.96
C GLY A 3 16.77 0.97 -5.86
N LYS A 4 17.82 1.66 -5.48
CA LYS A 4 17.77 2.67 -4.43
C LYS A 4 16.76 3.78 -4.74
N GLN A 5 16.69 4.19 -6.01
CA GLN A 5 15.76 5.25 -6.41
C GLN A 5 14.31 4.81 -6.21
N MET A 6 13.98 3.57 -6.58
CA MET A 6 12.64 3.05 -6.36
C MET A 6 12.31 3.03 -4.87
N THR A 7 13.27 2.60 -4.05
CA THR A 7 13.08 2.59 -2.59
C THR A 7 12.75 3.99 -2.07
N GLU A 8 13.45 5.01 -2.56
CA GLU A 8 13.18 6.38 -2.16
C GLU A 8 11.80 6.85 -2.60
N MET A 9 11.42 6.51 -3.83
CA MET A 9 10.10 6.91 -4.34
C MET A 9 8.97 6.20 -3.59
N LEU A 10 9.19 4.98 -3.16
CA LEU A 10 8.16 4.23 -2.42
C LEU A 10 7.92 4.78 -1.03
N LYS A 11 8.81 5.57 -0.48
CA LYS A 11 8.60 6.16 0.84
C LYS A 11 7.35 7.02 0.90
N GLY A 12 6.98 7.60 -0.22
CA GLY A 12 5.77 8.42 -0.29
C GLY A 12 4.57 7.73 -0.94
N THR A 13 4.75 6.55 -1.51
CA THR A 13 3.69 5.92 -2.30
C THR A 13 3.27 4.54 -1.82
N LEU A 14 4.09 3.88 -1.01
CA LEU A 14 3.79 2.50 -0.60
C LEU A 14 2.48 2.39 0.16
N GLU A 15 2.18 3.36 1.00
CA GLU A 15 0.91 3.35 1.74
C GLU A 15 -0.28 3.36 0.78
N GLY A 16 -0.24 4.23 -0.23
CA GLY A 16 -1.29 4.29 -1.24
C GLY A 16 -1.41 3.00 -2.03
N ILE A 17 -0.27 2.38 -2.35
CA ILE A 17 -0.27 1.10 -3.07
C ILE A 17 -0.97 0.02 -2.25
N VAL A 18 -0.65 -0.07 -0.96
CA VAL A 18 -1.26 -1.07 -0.08
C VAL A 18 -2.77 -0.81 0.07
N LEU A 19 -3.17 0.44 0.24
CA LEU A 19 -4.58 0.77 0.31
C LEU A 19 -5.31 0.43 -0.99
N ALA A 20 -4.65 0.65 -2.13
CA ALA A 20 -5.22 0.30 -3.43
C ALA A 20 -5.42 -1.22 -3.56
N ILE A 21 -4.46 -2.00 -3.08
CA ILE A 21 -4.60 -3.46 -3.06
C ILE A 21 -5.82 -3.86 -2.22
N LEU A 22 -5.97 -3.25 -1.04
CA LEU A 22 -7.07 -3.56 -0.15
C LEU A 22 -8.42 -3.07 -0.67
N SER A 23 -8.42 -2.06 -1.56
CA SER A 23 -9.67 -1.59 -2.15
C SER A 23 -10.30 -2.65 -3.07
N GLY A 24 -9.49 -3.58 -3.55
CA GLY A 24 -9.99 -4.65 -4.40
C GLY A 24 -10.73 -5.73 -3.62
N ARG A 25 -10.18 -6.10 -2.46
CA ARG A 25 -10.79 -7.08 -1.56
C ARG A 25 -10.00 -7.14 -0.26
N PRO A 26 -10.63 -7.63 0.82
CA PRO A 26 -9.91 -7.86 2.07
C PRO A 26 -8.77 -8.86 1.87
N ALA A 27 -7.73 -8.74 2.68
CA ALA A 27 -6.56 -9.59 2.53
C ALA A 27 -5.82 -9.78 3.86
N TYR A 28 -5.16 -10.92 3.96
CA TYR A 28 -4.18 -11.15 5.02
C TYR A 28 -2.89 -10.40 4.69
N GLY A 29 -2.08 -10.15 5.72
CA GLY A 29 -0.79 -9.49 5.50
C GLY A 29 0.11 -10.21 4.50
N TYR A 30 0.16 -11.55 4.57
CA TYR A 30 1.02 -12.29 3.65
C TYR A 30 0.51 -12.20 2.20
N GLU A 31 -0.80 -12.05 2.00
CA GLU A 31 -1.35 -11.89 0.66
C GLU A 31 -0.97 -10.53 0.07
N ILE A 32 -0.93 -9.51 0.91
CA ILE A 32 -0.49 -8.17 0.46
C ILE A 32 0.96 -8.22 0.04
N THR A 33 1.81 -8.87 0.82
CA THR A 33 3.22 -9.03 0.49
C THR A 33 3.39 -9.80 -0.82
N ALA A 34 2.64 -10.88 -1.00
CA ALA A 34 2.71 -11.65 -2.23
C ALA A 34 2.28 -10.83 -3.45
N ARG A 35 1.22 -10.04 -3.29
CA ARG A 35 0.74 -9.19 -4.36
C ARG A 35 1.79 -8.16 -4.77
N LEU A 36 2.47 -7.57 -3.79
CA LEU A 36 3.53 -6.60 -4.08
C LEU A 36 4.65 -7.24 -4.88
N ARG A 37 5.04 -8.47 -4.50
CA ARG A 37 6.07 -9.19 -5.25
C ARG A 37 5.64 -9.51 -6.66
N ASP A 38 4.38 -9.91 -6.83
CA ASP A 38 3.84 -10.19 -8.16
C ASP A 38 3.83 -8.95 -9.05
N MET A 39 3.70 -7.77 -8.44
CA MET A 39 3.75 -6.51 -9.19
C MET A 39 5.18 -6.06 -9.50
N GLY A 40 6.18 -6.77 -9.01
CA GLY A 40 7.58 -6.45 -9.26
C GLY A 40 8.29 -5.74 -8.12
N PHE A 41 7.61 -5.51 -7.00
CA PHE A 41 8.23 -4.87 -5.84
C PHE A 41 8.92 -5.92 -4.98
N THR A 42 10.01 -6.48 -5.49
CA THR A 42 10.66 -7.63 -4.87
C THR A 42 11.59 -7.28 -3.72
N ASP A 43 11.97 -6.00 -3.62
CA ASP A 43 12.94 -5.57 -2.59
C ASP A 43 12.28 -5.01 -1.34
N ILE A 44 10.94 -5.03 -1.27
CA ILE A 44 10.24 -4.56 -0.09
C ILE A 44 10.28 -5.65 0.97
N ALA A 45 10.86 -5.33 2.12
CA ALA A 45 10.96 -6.28 3.21
C ALA A 45 9.57 -6.54 3.81
N GLU A 46 9.35 -7.78 4.22
CA GLU A 46 8.10 -8.19 4.86
C GLU A 46 7.81 -7.34 6.10
N GLY A 47 8.86 -7.06 6.90
CA GLY A 47 8.70 -6.21 8.08
C GLY A 47 8.22 -4.81 7.77
N THR A 48 8.63 -4.27 6.61
CA THR A 48 8.17 -2.95 6.17
C THR A 48 6.67 -2.97 5.91
N VAL A 49 6.17 -4.02 5.29
CA VAL A 49 4.74 -4.17 5.02
C VAL A 49 3.96 -4.29 6.32
N TYR A 50 4.43 -5.11 7.25
CA TYR A 50 3.73 -5.28 8.52
C TYR A 50 3.75 -4.01 9.37
N ALA A 51 4.84 -3.26 9.37
CA ALA A 51 4.90 -1.97 10.05
C ALA A 51 3.88 -0.98 9.46
N LEU A 52 3.76 -1.01 8.13
CA LEU A 52 2.79 -0.17 7.45
C LEU A 52 1.36 -0.56 7.81
N LEU A 53 1.07 -1.85 7.88
CA LEU A 53 -0.26 -2.34 8.26
C LEU A 53 -0.64 -1.90 9.66
N ILE A 54 0.31 -1.95 10.59
CA ILE A 54 0.08 -1.43 11.95
C ILE A 54 -0.26 0.05 11.91
N ARG A 55 0.47 0.83 11.11
CA ARG A 55 0.25 2.27 11.02
C ARG A 55 -1.11 2.62 10.43
N ILE A 56 -1.53 1.94 9.35
CA ILE A 56 -2.83 2.25 8.76
C ILE A 56 -3.99 1.79 9.64
N GLU A 57 -3.78 0.75 10.44
CA GLU A 57 -4.76 0.34 11.43
C GLU A 57 -4.89 1.41 12.52
N GLN A 58 -3.76 1.90 13.04
CA GLN A 58 -3.76 2.95 14.06
C GLN A 58 -4.40 4.23 13.57
N ARG A 59 -4.27 4.52 12.29
CA ARG A 59 -4.86 5.72 11.70
C ARG A 59 -6.33 5.54 11.33
N GLY A 60 -6.88 4.35 11.57
CA GLY A 60 -8.31 4.11 11.34
C GLY A 60 -8.70 3.98 9.88
N LEU A 61 -7.76 3.59 9.01
CA LEU A 61 -8.03 3.47 7.58
C LEU A 61 -8.53 2.09 7.18
N VAL A 62 -8.35 1.11 8.06
CA VAL A 62 -8.75 -0.27 7.81
C VAL A 62 -9.47 -0.83 9.03
N ASP A 63 -10.34 -1.78 8.78
CA ASP A 63 -10.91 -2.64 9.82
C ASP A 63 -10.09 -3.92 9.82
N VAL A 64 -9.90 -4.48 11.01
CA VAL A 64 -9.11 -5.69 11.18
C VAL A 64 -9.94 -6.74 11.87
N GLU A 65 -10.02 -7.91 11.27
CA GLU A 65 -10.70 -9.05 11.85
C GLU A 65 -9.69 -10.14 12.13
N LYS A 66 -9.70 -10.70 13.33
CA LYS A 66 -8.84 -11.83 13.67
C LYS A 66 -9.55 -13.11 13.27
N VAL A 67 -8.87 -13.93 12.49
CA VAL A 67 -9.40 -15.20 12.02
C VAL A 67 -8.61 -16.33 12.67
N PRO A 68 -9.29 -17.29 13.33
CA PRO A 68 -8.57 -18.39 13.97
C PRO A 68 -7.75 -19.19 12.97
N SER A 69 -6.59 -19.66 13.42
CA SER A 69 -5.70 -20.49 12.63
C SER A 69 -5.60 -21.85 13.31
N GLU A 70 -5.59 -22.93 12.53
CA GLU A 70 -5.48 -24.27 13.09
C GLU A 70 -4.17 -24.47 13.84
N LYS A 71 -3.11 -23.83 13.36
CA LYS A 71 -1.79 -23.93 13.96
C LYS A 71 -1.23 -22.55 14.17
N GLY A 72 -1.08 -22.15 15.42
CA GLY A 72 -0.48 -20.88 15.75
C GLY A 72 -1.49 -19.79 16.07
N PRO A 73 -1.02 -18.55 16.16
CA PRO A 73 -1.87 -17.44 16.56
C PRO A 73 -2.88 -17.09 15.47
N PRO A 74 -3.98 -16.40 15.84
CA PRO A 74 -4.95 -15.92 14.86
C PRO A 74 -4.30 -15.00 13.84
N ARG A 75 -4.83 -15.04 12.63
CA ARG A 75 -4.37 -14.17 11.55
C ARG A 75 -5.30 -12.97 11.42
N LYS A 76 -4.74 -11.86 10.98
CA LYS A 76 -5.49 -10.64 10.78
C LYS A 76 -5.88 -10.49 9.31
N VAL A 77 -7.17 -10.24 9.07
CA VAL A 77 -7.66 -9.88 7.74
C VAL A 77 -7.93 -8.39 7.76
N TYR A 78 -7.38 -7.68 6.80
CA TYR A 78 -7.49 -6.23 6.69
C TYR A 78 -8.49 -5.87 5.61
N SER A 79 -9.38 -4.93 5.91
CA SER A 79 -10.38 -4.44 4.98
C SER A 79 -10.33 -2.93 4.96
N LEU A 80 -10.40 -2.34 3.78
CA LEU A 80 -10.44 -0.88 3.68
C LEU A 80 -11.82 -0.41 4.17
N ASN A 81 -11.83 0.54 5.10
CA ASN A 81 -13.09 1.09 5.60
C ASN A 81 -13.40 2.41 4.89
N THR A 82 -14.46 3.11 5.33
CA THR A 82 -14.88 4.36 4.70
C THR A 82 -13.77 5.41 4.72
N HIS A 83 -13.09 5.55 5.87
CA HIS A 83 -11.98 6.50 5.97
C HIS A 83 -10.84 6.12 5.05
N GLY A 84 -10.57 4.82 4.92
CA GLY A 84 -9.53 4.34 4.03
C GLY A 84 -9.86 4.63 2.57
N HIS A 85 -11.12 4.46 2.18
CA HIS A 85 -11.55 4.77 0.82
C HIS A 85 -11.40 6.26 0.53
N GLU A 86 -11.77 7.11 1.48
CA GLU A 86 -11.63 8.56 1.32
C GLU A 86 -10.16 8.96 1.19
N TYR A 87 -9.31 8.37 2.01
CA TYR A 87 -7.89 8.63 1.96
C TYR A 87 -7.29 8.19 0.63
N LEU A 88 -7.71 7.03 0.14
CA LEU A 88 -7.23 6.52 -1.14
C LEU A 88 -7.67 7.40 -2.30
N GLU A 89 -8.90 7.93 -2.25
CA GLU A 89 -9.37 8.88 -3.27
C GLU A 89 -8.47 10.11 -3.32
N GLU A 90 -8.11 10.64 -2.16
CA GLU A 90 -7.22 11.79 -2.11
C GLU A 90 -5.82 11.42 -2.62
N PHE A 91 -5.34 10.22 -2.29
CA PHE A 91 -4.08 9.74 -2.81
C PHE A 91 -4.07 9.76 -4.34
N TRP A 92 -5.14 9.26 -4.96
CA TRP A 92 -5.22 9.25 -6.43
C TRP A 92 -5.26 10.65 -7.02
N ARG A 93 -5.95 11.58 -6.38
CA ARG A 93 -5.96 12.97 -6.84
C ARG A 93 -4.57 13.59 -6.77
N THR A 94 -3.89 13.36 -5.67
CA THR A 94 -2.54 13.86 -5.47
C THR A 94 -1.58 13.24 -6.48
N TRP A 95 -1.70 11.94 -6.67
CA TRP A 95 -0.89 11.21 -7.63
C TRP A 95 -1.09 11.75 -9.05
N SER A 96 -2.34 11.97 -9.43
CA SER A 96 -2.66 12.50 -10.77
C SER A 96 -2.07 13.89 -10.99
N PHE A 97 -2.13 14.74 -9.98
CA PHE A 97 -1.52 16.06 -10.07
C PHE A 97 -0.01 15.93 -10.24
N LEU A 98 0.62 15.14 -9.38
CA LEU A 98 2.07 14.98 -9.40
C LEU A 98 2.56 14.43 -10.74
N THR A 99 1.90 13.42 -11.25
CA THR A 99 2.33 12.81 -12.51
C THR A 99 2.18 13.77 -13.69
N ARG A 100 1.12 14.59 -13.69
CA ARG A 100 0.99 15.60 -14.75
C ARG A 100 2.12 16.60 -14.73
N GLN A 101 2.52 17.06 -13.54
CA GLN A 101 3.62 18.01 -13.43
C GLN A 101 4.94 17.37 -13.88
N LEU A 102 5.19 16.15 -13.44
CA LEU A 102 6.41 15.43 -13.81
C LEU A 102 6.45 15.16 -15.32
N GLU A 103 5.32 14.78 -15.91
CA GLU A 103 5.24 14.54 -17.33
C GLU A 103 5.56 15.79 -18.13
N GLN A 104 5.03 16.94 -17.71
CA GLN A 104 5.32 18.20 -18.40
C GLN A 104 6.81 18.54 -18.36
N LEU A 105 7.42 18.35 -17.20
CA LEU A 105 8.85 18.59 -17.06
C LEU A 105 9.67 17.65 -17.92
N HIS A 106 9.28 16.38 -17.94
CA HIS A 106 9.99 15.37 -18.71
C HIS A 106 9.90 15.61 -20.21
N LYS A 107 8.72 15.96 -20.71
CA LYS A 107 8.49 16.15 -22.14
C LYS A 107 9.07 17.44 -22.68
N GLY A 108 8.89 18.54 -21.94
CA GLY A 108 9.22 19.85 -22.44
C GLY A 108 10.47 20.46 -21.87
N GLY A 109 10.93 19.94 -20.76
CA GLY A 109 12.00 20.60 -20.03
C GLY A 109 11.57 21.96 -19.50
N ARG A 110 10.28 22.20 -19.37
CA ARG A 110 9.73 23.52 -19.02
C ARG A 110 8.81 23.42 -17.82
#